data_33db3ad0a73fa694f7ba22a7e9cd0c4f
#
_entry.id   33db3ad0a73fa694f7ba22a7e9cd0c4f
#
_cell.length_a   1.000
_cell.length_b   1.000
_cell.length_c   1.000
_cell.angle_alpha   90.00
_cell.angle_beta   90.00
_cell.angle_gamma   90.00
#
_symmetry.space_group_name_H-M   'P 1'
#
loop_
_entity.id
_entity.type
_entity.pdbx_description
1 polymer ?
#
loop_
_entity_poly.entity_id
_entity_poly.type
_entity_poly.pdbx_seq_one_letter_code
_entity_poly.pdbx_strand_id
1 'polypeptide(L)'
;MALFFLAACKESAWTPMGSAELVLSQIKLGGVASVAKRVDSDESFGRSVMSGIATGDSLWLEVASKFTPGSAAAEASISMALASALPHSASKVLALLGEKYPLEEVCGIPFLHPDSALVVSYHDDAVAALGRVRDTLLTTTRDACRAALDTARSDKLARINPAYIVKNKPVSAPSRAKKHPRKPPPPVTPSVTPPDTVPRPEPDTFTNQQLL
;
A
#
# COMPACT_ATOMS: atom_id res chain seq x y z
N MET A 1 43.87 39.81 29.24
CA MET A 1 43.24 39.57 27.96
C MET A 1 43.28 38.06 27.72
N ALA A 2 42.18 37.35 27.95
CA ALA A 2 42.10 35.91 27.76
C ALA A 2 41.31 35.65 26.47
N LEU A 3 41.96 35.11 25.44
CA LEU A 3 41.32 34.72 24.18
C LEU A 3 40.67 33.35 24.40
N PHE A 4 39.33 33.32 24.43
CA PHE A 4 38.55 32.11 24.34
C PHE A 4 38.52 31.64 22.88
N PHE A 5 39.25 30.56 22.57
CA PHE A 5 39.06 29.81 21.34
C PHE A 5 37.75 28.99 21.44
N LEU A 6 36.71 29.47 20.84
CA LEU A 6 35.52 28.67 20.54
C LEU A 6 35.90 27.65 19.44
N ALA A 7 36.23 26.43 19.86
CA ALA A 7 36.27 25.29 18.96
C ALA A 7 34.86 25.01 18.48
N ALA A 8 34.54 25.47 17.27
CA ALA A 8 33.35 25.05 16.55
C ALA A 8 33.49 23.54 16.31
N CYS A 9 32.80 22.73 17.10
CA CYS A 9 32.50 21.35 16.76
C CYS A 9 31.74 21.37 15.45
N LYS A 10 32.43 21.10 14.34
CA LYS A 10 31.83 20.78 13.07
C LYS A 10 31.10 19.46 13.28
N GLU A 11 29.81 19.52 13.57
CA GLU A 11 28.95 18.35 13.47
C GLU A 11 29.21 17.78 12.08
N SER A 12 29.92 16.66 12.04
CA SER A 12 30.01 15.84 10.85
C SER A 12 28.57 15.45 10.55
N ALA A 13 27.96 16.17 9.59
CA ALA A 13 26.71 15.75 9.02
C ALA A 13 26.91 14.31 8.56
N TRP A 14 26.43 13.37 9.35
CA TRP A 14 26.32 11.98 8.98
C TRP A 14 25.47 11.97 7.72
N THR A 15 26.13 12.00 6.55
CA THR A 15 25.44 11.70 5.30
C THR A 15 25.03 10.24 5.41
N PRO A 16 23.74 9.97 5.59
CA PRO A 16 23.29 8.58 5.65
C PRO A 16 23.75 7.92 4.36
N MET A 17 24.35 6.73 4.47
CA MET A 17 24.73 5.91 3.32
C MET A 17 23.48 5.58 2.52
N GLY A 18 23.14 6.45 1.55
CA GLY A 18 22.00 6.34 0.67
C GLY A 18 21.09 7.56 0.75
N SER A 19 21.51 8.68 0.17
CA SER A 19 20.51 9.72 -0.15
C SER A 19 19.61 9.21 -1.26
N ALA A 20 18.37 9.69 -1.31
CA ALA A 20 17.40 9.31 -2.35
C ALA A 20 17.98 9.59 -3.75
N GLU A 21 18.71 10.70 -3.90
CA GLU A 21 19.39 11.09 -5.15
C GLU A 21 20.42 10.04 -5.59
N LEU A 22 21.18 9.50 -4.65
CA LEU A 22 22.15 8.46 -4.94
C LEU A 22 21.47 7.19 -5.41
N VAL A 23 20.38 6.77 -4.73
CA VAL A 23 19.58 5.61 -5.13
C VAL A 23 18.94 5.82 -6.52
N LEU A 24 18.38 7.00 -6.78
CA LEU A 24 17.83 7.35 -8.09
C LEU A 24 18.91 7.36 -9.17
N SER A 25 20.11 7.83 -8.87
CA SER A 25 21.23 7.79 -9.81
C SER A 25 21.69 6.34 -10.11
N GLN A 26 21.71 5.49 -9.10
CA GLN A 26 22.00 4.05 -9.28
C GLN A 26 20.95 3.35 -10.12
N ILE A 27 19.65 3.71 -9.94
CA ILE A 27 18.56 3.21 -10.79
C ILE A 27 18.76 3.63 -12.25
N LYS A 28 19.18 4.89 -12.50
CA LYS A 28 19.44 5.41 -13.86
C LYS A 28 20.63 4.72 -14.52
N LEU A 29 21.69 4.45 -13.79
CA LEU A 29 22.94 3.90 -14.34
C LEU A 29 22.92 2.37 -14.42
N GLY A 30 22.44 1.69 -13.38
CA GLY A 30 22.48 0.24 -13.25
C GLY A 30 21.14 -0.47 -13.42
N GLY A 31 20.07 0.28 -13.59
CA GLY A 31 18.70 -0.23 -13.69
C GLY A 31 18.08 -0.59 -12.33
N VAL A 32 16.76 -0.65 -12.31
CA VAL A 32 15.95 -0.96 -11.11
C VAL A 32 16.31 -2.32 -10.52
N ALA A 33 16.52 -3.34 -11.38
CA ALA A 33 16.82 -4.71 -10.94
C ALA A 33 18.14 -4.80 -10.14
N SER A 34 19.16 -4.00 -10.50
CA SER A 34 20.42 -3.95 -9.76
C SER A 34 20.23 -3.39 -8.35
N VAL A 35 19.45 -2.32 -8.20
CA VAL A 35 19.15 -1.72 -6.91
C VAL A 35 18.26 -2.65 -6.08
N ALA A 36 17.26 -3.30 -6.69
CA ALA A 36 16.40 -4.28 -6.03
C ALA A 36 17.23 -5.44 -5.44
N LYS A 37 18.12 -6.02 -6.24
CA LYS A 37 19.04 -7.07 -5.77
C LYS A 37 19.89 -6.60 -4.58
N ARG A 38 20.38 -5.35 -4.62
CA ARG A 38 21.15 -4.80 -3.52
C ARG A 38 20.34 -4.61 -2.25
N VAL A 39 19.08 -4.16 -2.37
CA VAL A 39 18.15 -4.04 -1.23
C VAL A 39 17.92 -5.41 -0.56
N ASP A 40 17.81 -6.48 -1.34
CA ASP A 40 17.62 -7.84 -0.84
C ASP A 40 18.90 -8.43 -0.22
N SER A 41 20.08 -8.09 -0.73
CA SER A 41 21.36 -8.71 -0.34
C SER A 41 22.17 -7.91 0.69
N ASP A 42 21.97 -6.61 0.79
CA ASP A 42 22.64 -5.69 1.73
C ASP A 42 21.61 -5.13 2.72
N GLU A 43 21.52 -5.76 3.88
CA GLU A 43 20.55 -5.40 4.92
C GLU A 43 20.66 -3.93 5.36
N SER A 44 21.88 -3.38 5.42
CA SER A 44 22.08 -2.00 5.84
C SER A 44 21.57 -1.02 4.79
N PHE A 45 21.82 -1.31 3.52
CA PHE A 45 21.31 -0.53 2.41
C PHE A 45 19.78 -0.66 2.31
N GLY A 46 19.24 -1.87 2.40
CA GLY A 46 17.80 -2.12 2.39
C GLY A 46 17.09 -1.36 3.51
N ARG A 47 17.59 -1.43 4.73
CA ARG A 47 17.07 -0.67 5.88
C ARG A 47 17.10 0.84 5.65
N SER A 48 18.18 1.36 5.07
CA SER A 48 18.31 2.78 4.76
C SER A 48 17.26 3.23 3.74
N VAL A 49 17.03 2.44 2.69
CA VAL A 49 16.01 2.72 1.68
C VAL A 49 14.61 2.70 2.29
N MET A 50 14.26 1.67 3.09
CA MET A 50 12.96 1.57 3.75
C MET A 50 12.73 2.72 4.73
N SER A 51 13.74 3.06 5.54
CA SER A 51 13.70 4.22 6.45
C SER A 51 13.48 5.52 5.70
N GLY A 52 14.15 5.70 4.57
CA GLY A 52 13.96 6.87 3.72
C GLY A 52 12.53 6.97 3.17
N ILE A 53 11.98 5.88 2.63
CA ILE A 53 10.59 5.84 2.14
C ILE A 53 9.61 6.15 3.27
N ALA A 54 9.83 5.61 4.46
CA ALA A 54 8.97 5.82 5.63
C ALA A 54 8.85 7.28 6.08
N THR A 55 9.83 8.14 5.74
CA THR A 55 9.74 9.59 6.03
C THR A 55 8.65 10.30 5.23
N GLY A 56 8.20 9.73 4.12
CA GLY A 56 7.28 10.38 3.18
C GLY A 56 7.91 11.50 2.35
N ASP A 57 9.25 11.63 2.37
CA ASP A 57 9.95 12.58 1.52
C ASP A 57 9.73 12.30 0.03
N SER A 58 9.65 13.37 -0.77
CA SER A 58 9.28 13.30 -2.18
C SER A 58 10.21 12.44 -3.02
N LEU A 59 11.53 12.56 -2.78
CA LEU A 59 12.53 11.83 -3.57
C LEU A 59 12.53 10.35 -3.17
N TRP A 60 12.32 10.04 -1.90
CA TRP A 60 12.17 8.66 -1.45
C TRP A 60 10.90 8.01 -1.97
N LEU A 61 9.79 8.75 -2.07
CA LEU A 61 8.57 8.25 -2.72
C LEU A 61 8.77 8.10 -4.22
N GLU A 62 9.62 8.92 -4.87
CA GLU A 62 10.03 8.70 -6.26
C GLU A 62 10.85 7.40 -6.40
N VAL A 63 11.76 7.11 -5.47
CA VAL A 63 12.45 5.80 -5.43
C VAL A 63 11.42 4.67 -5.39
N ALA A 64 10.46 4.73 -4.45
CA ALA A 64 9.40 3.71 -4.34
C ALA A 64 8.59 3.58 -5.64
N SER A 65 8.29 4.69 -6.34
CA SER A 65 7.56 4.64 -7.60
C SER A 65 8.27 3.86 -8.70
N LYS A 66 9.61 3.94 -8.74
CA LYS A 66 10.44 3.26 -9.74
C LYS A 66 10.80 1.83 -9.33
N PHE A 67 10.72 1.53 -8.04
CA PHE A 67 11.14 0.25 -7.50
C PHE A 67 10.20 -0.88 -7.91
N THR A 68 10.76 -2.00 -8.35
CA THR A 68 10.02 -3.25 -8.54
C THR A 68 10.61 -4.27 -7.58
N PRO A 69 9.86 -4.69 -6.54
CA PRO A 69 10.38 -5.65 -5.57
C PRO A 69 10.89 -6.92 -6.24
N GLY A 70 12.05 -7.41 -5.80
CA GLY A 70 12.63 -8.65 -6.30
C GLY A 70 12.12 -9.89 -5.55
N SER A 71 11.52 -9.68 -4.38
CA SER A 71 11.02 -10.73 -3.50
C SER A 71 9.78 -10.28 -2.75
N ALA A 72 8.96 -11.23 -2.29
CA ALA A 72 7.79 -10.95 -1.45
C ALA A 72 8.18 -10.25 -0.12
N ALA A 73 9.37 -10.54 0.41
CA ALA A 73 9.85 -9.87 1.62
C ALA A 73 10.18 -8.40 1.38
N ALA A 74 10.80 -8.06 0.23
CA ALA A 74 11.04 -6.68 -0.15
C ALA A 74 9.72 -5.93 -0.40
N GLU A 75 8.75 -6.58 -1.05
CA GLU A 75 7.41 -6.03 -1.28
C GLU A 75 6.71 -5.67 0.04
N ALA A 76 6.66 -6.60 0.98
CA ALA A 76 6.10 -6.36 2.30
C ALA A 76 6.83 -5.23 3.05
N SER A 77 8.16 -5.17 2.94
CA SER A 77 8.97 -4.12 3.57
C SER A 77 8.67 -2.73 2.99
N ILE A 78 8.51 -2.63 1.67
CA ILE A 78 8.15 -1.36 1.03
C ILE A 78 6.73 -0.96 1.37
N SER A 79 5.77 -1.90 1.38
CA SER A 79 4.39 -1.65 1.78
C SER A 79 4.33 -1.12 3.22
N MET A 80 5.11 -1.68 4.16
CA MET A 80 5.23 -1.16 5.53
C MET A 80 5.86 0.23 5.59
N ALA A 81 6.89 0.50 4.77
CA ALA A 81 7.51 1.82 4.70
C ALA A 81 6.54 2.86 4.12
N LEU A 82 5.78 2.53 3.07
CA LEU A 82 4.72 3.38 2.51
C LEU A 82 3.59 3.62 3.52
N ALA A 83 3.18 2.59 4.27
CA ALA A 83 2.23 2.77 5.36
C ALA A 83 2.77 3.77 6.39
N SER A 84 4.04 3.67 6.79
CA SER A 84 4.66 4.63 7.72
C SER A 84 4.73 6.05 7.13
N ALA A 85 4.84 6.20 5.82
CA ALA A 85 4.85 7.49 5.12
C ALA A 85 3.44 8.12 5.00
N LEU A 86 2.37 7.36 5.15
CA LEU A 86 1.00 7.80 4.92
C LEU A 86 0.59 9.04 5.75
N PRO A 87 0.90 9.14 7.06
CA PRO A 87 0.60 10.34 7.84
C PRO A 87 1.31 11.61 7.35
N HIS A 88 2.45 11.46 6.69
CA HIS A 88 3.31 12.55 6.26
C HIS A 88 3.02 13.02 4.83
N SER A 89 2.67 12.10 3.93
CA SER A 89 2.53 12.37 2.49
C SER A 89 1.38 11.60 1.84
N ALA A 90 0.19 11.61 2.44
CA ALA A 90 -0.97 10.82 2.01
C ALA A 90 -1.26 10.90 0.51
N SER A 91 -1.28 12.09 -0.09
CA SER A 91 -1.59 12.26 -1.52
C SER A 91 -0.59 11.51 -2.42
N LYS A 92 0.71 11.59 -2.09
CA LYS A 92 1.76 10.91 -2.87
C LYS A 92 1.75 9.41 -2.67
N VAL A 93 1.50 8.95 -1.43
CA VAL A 93 1.37 7.52 -1.12
C VAL A 93 0.17 6.94 -1.86
N LEU A 94 -1.00 7.58 -1.81
CA LEU A 94 -2.20 7.12 -2.52
C LEU A 94 -1.97 7.01 -4.04
N ALA A 95 -1.17 7.90 -4.63
CA ALA A 95 -0.85 7.87 -6.05
C ALA A 95 0.05 6.67 -6.45
N LEU A 96 0.68 5.99 -5.48
CA LEU A 96 1.49 4.80 -5.71
C LEU A 96 0.71 3.49 -5.57
N LEU A 97 -0.51 3.55 -5.00
CA LEU A 97 -1.34 2.36 -4.79
C LEU A 97 -1.89 1.80 -6.11
N GLY A 98 -2.02 0.50 -6.19
CA GLY A 98 -2.51 -0.22 -7.37
C GLY A 98 -1.95 -1.63 -7.43
N GLU A 99 -1.66 -2.13 -8.63
CA GLU A 99 -1.11 -3.48 -8.82
C GLU A 99 0.22 -3.70 -8.10
N LYS A 100 1.04 -2.63 -8.02
CA LYS A 100 2.39 -2.70 -7.45
C LYS A 100 2.39 -2.69 -5.92
N TYR A 101 1.52 -1.89 -5.32
CA TYR A 101 1.40 -1.75 -3.88
C TYR A 101 -0.07 -1.90 -3.50
N PRO A 102 -0.49 -3.09 -3.01
CA PRO A 102 -1.88 -3.35 -2.64
C PRO A 102 -2.36 -2.40 -1.54
N LEU A 103 -3.57 -1.89 -1.71
CA LEU A 103 -4.17 -0.92 -0.80
C LEU A 103 -4.22 -1.45 0.64
N GLU A 104 -4.61 -2.70 0.82
CA GLU A 104 -4.78 -3.34 2.12
C GLU A 104 -3.48 -3.44 2.91
N GLU A 105 -2.35 -3.57 2.21
CA GLU A 105 -1.03 -3.65 2.84
C GLU A 105 -0.53 -2.28 3.28
N VAL A 106 -0.72 -1.26 2.42
CA VAL A 106 -0.24 0.10 2.69
C VAL A 106 -1.18 0.85 3.63
N CYS A 107 -2.50 0.63 3.53
CA CYS A 107 -3.49 1.25 4.42
C CYS A 107 -3.74 0.43 5.69
N GLY A 108 -2.70 -0.22 6.19
CA GLY A 108 -2.68 -0.98 7.44
C GLY A 108 -1.97 -0.24 8.58
N ILE A 109 -1.81 -0.93 9.71
CA ILE A 109 -1.02 -0.47 10.86
C ILE A 109 0.40 -1.07 10.75
N PRO A 110 1.46 -0.27 10.44
CA PRO A 110 2.78 -0.77 10.06
C PRO A 110 3.67 -1.22 11.22
N PHE A 111 3.09 -1.58 12.37
CA PHE A 111 3.84 -1.98 13.54
C PHE A 111 3.64 -3.46 13.85
N LEU A 112 4.74 -4.18 14.14
CA LEU A 112 4.68 -5.62 14.49
C LEU A 112 4.09 -5.83 15.90
N HIS A 113 4.57 -5.10 16.89
CA HIS A 113 4.21 -5.23 18.30
C HIS A 113 3.83 -3.87 18.90
N PRO A 114 2.76 -3.20 18.38
CA PRO A 114 2.36 -1.90 18.92
C PRO A 114 1.63 -2.07 20.25
N ASP A 115 1.69 -1.05 21.09
CA ASP A 115 0.71 -0.86 22.15
C ASP A 115 -0.55 -0.15 21.61
N SER A 116 -1.59 -0.08 22.44
CA SER A 116 -2.86 0.52 22.02
C SER A 116 -2.74 2.02 21.74
N ALA A 117 -1.86 2.74 22.44
CA ALA A 117 -1.69 4.18 22.24
C ALA A 117 -1.04 4.47 20.88
N LEU A 118 -0.01 3.69 20.50
CA LEU A 118 0.64 3.81 19.20
C LEU A 118 -0.32 3.49 18.05
N VAL A 119 -1.17 2.45 18.20
CA VAL A 119 -2.19 2.11 17.18
C VAL A 119 -3.16 3.26 16.97
N VAL A 120 -3.66 3.87 18.08
CA VAL A 120 -4.61 4.97 18.02
C VAL A 120 -3.96 6.21 17.42
N SER A 121 -2.79 6.61 17.91
CA SER A 121 -2.07 7.80 17.41
C SER A 121 -1.78 7.70 15.92
N TYR A 122 -1.20 6.59 15.47
CA TYR A 122 -0.92 6.40 14.04
C TYR A 122 -2.20 6.48 13.19
N HIS A 123 -3.26 5.76 13.60
CA HIS A 123 -4.53 5.80 12.88
C HIS A 123 -5.07 7.22 12.76
N ASP A 124 -5.10 7.98 13.85
CA ASP A 124 -5.66 9.33 13.87
C ASP A 124 -4.83 10.29 12.99
N ASP A 125 -3.49 10.17 13.00
CA ASP A 125 -2.59 10.94 12.14
C ASP A 125 -2.79 10.60 10.66
N ALA A 126 -2.90 9.31 10.33
CA ALA A 126 -3.13 8.84 8.96
C ALA A 126 -4.50 9.31 8.43
N VAL A 127 -5.57 9.18 9.23
CA VAL A 127 -6.92 9.64 8.87
C VAL A 127 -6.94 11.17 8.68
N ALA A 128 -6.26 11.92 9.56
CA ALA A 128 -6.12 13.37 9.40
C ALA A 128 -5.37 13.75 8.12
N ALA A 129 -4.32 12.99 7.76
CA ALA A 129 -3.58 13.19 6.51
C ALA A 129 -4.45 12.89 5.28
N LEU A 130 -5.20 11.80 5.28
CA LEU A 130 -6.16 11.46 4.23
C LEU A 130 -7.23 12.54 4.08
N GLY A 131 -7.71 13.11 5.19
CA GLY A 131 -8.69 14.21 5.18
C GLY A 131 -8.19 15.51 4.52
N ARG A 132 -6.87 15.68 4.37
CA ARG A 132 -6.25 16.81 3.66
C ARG A 132 -6.09 16.59 2.16
N VAL A 133 -6.27 15.37 1.65
CA VAL A 133 -6.17 15.06 0.22
C VAL A 133 -7.36 15.68 -0.53
N ARG A 134 -7.05 16.59 -1.46
CA ARG A 134 -8.05 17.34 -2.26
C ARG A 134 -8.15 16.88 -3.71
N ASP A 135 -7.22 16.04 -4.15
CA ASP A 135 -7.22 15.50 -5.50
C ASP A 135 -8.45 14.62 -5.73
N THR A 136 -9.29 15.02 -6.68
CA THR A 136 -10.52 14.30 -7.01
C THR A 136 -10.28 12.94 -7.64
N LEU A 137 -9.13 12.75 -8.32
CA LEU A 137 -8.74 11.46 -8.89
C LEU A 137 -8.41 10.43 -7.81
N LEU A 138 -7.99 10.89 -6.63
CA LEU A 138 -7.65 10.02 -5.50
C LEU A 138 -8.81 9.79 -4.53
N THR A 139 -9.99 10.35 -4.79
CA THR A 139 -11.13 10.28 -3.85
C THR A 139 -11.51 8.86 -3.50
N THR A 140 -11.71 8.00 -4.50
CA THR A 140 -12.09 6.59 -4.29
C THR A 140 -11.01 5.83 -3.53
N THR A 141 -9.73 6.00 -3.91
CA THR A 141 -8.60 5.35 -3.25
C THR A 141 -8.44 5.85 -1.81
N ARG A 142 -8.61 7.15 -1.57
CA ARG A 142 -8.59 7.77 -0.24
C ARG A 142 -9.65 7.16 0.69
N ASP A 143 -10.88 7.07 0.21
CA ASP A 143 -12.00 6.59 1.00
C ASP A 143 -11.87 5.08 1.29
N ALA A 144 -11.40 4.30 0.33
CA ALA A 144 -11.05 2.89 0.52
C ALA A 144 -9.90 2.70 1.52
N CYS A 145 -8.85 3.53 1.41
CA CYS A 145 -7.72 3.51 2.35
C CYS A 145 -8.16 3.83 3.78
N ARG A 146 -9.05 4.79 3.96
CA ARG A 146 -9.62 5.12 5.27
C ARG A 146 -10.39 3.93 5.85
N ALA A 147 -11.23 3.27 5.07
CA ALA A 147 -11.98 2.09 5.51
C ALA A 147 -11.06 0.93 5.90
N ALA A 148 -9.96 0.72 5.16
CA ALA A 148 -8.94 -0.28 5.49
C ALA A 148 -8.22 0.04 6.81
N LEU A 149 -7.86 1.32 7.05
CA LEU A 149 -7.27 1.78 8.31
C LEU A 149 -8.19 1.56 9.51
N ASP A 150 -9.48 1.87 9.37
CA ASP A 150 -10.48 1.67 10.43
C ASP A 150 -10.58 0.18 10.81
N THR A 151 -10.57 -0.70 9.80
CA THR A 151 -10.56 -2.16 9.99
C THR A 151 -9.27 -2.61 10.67
N ALA A 152 -8.10 -2.20 10.15
CA ALA A 152 -6.80 -2.56 10.70
C ALA A 152 -6.61 -2.10 12.15
N ARG A 153 -7.09 -0.89 12.49
CA ARG A 153 -7.12 -0.41 13.88
C ARG A 153 -7.93 -1.32 14.78
N SER A 154 -9.14 -1.67 14.37
CA SER A 154 -10.04 -2.51 15.15
C SER A 154 -9.43 -3.89 15.40
N ASP A 155 -8.85 -4.50 14.38
CA ASP A 155 -8.21 -5.80 14.45
C ASP A 155 -6.96 -5.79 15.35
N LYS A 156 -6.12 -4.76 15.25
CA LYS A 156 -4.93 -4.62 16.11
C LYS A 156 -5.32 -4.42 17.57
N LEU A 157 -6.28 -3.53 17.86
CA LEU A 157 -6.75 -3.29 19.22
C LEU A 157 -7.40 -4.53 19.83
N ALA A 158 -8.15 -5.30 19.05
CA ALA A 158 -8.73 -6.56 19.46
C ALA A 158 -7.69 -7.61 19.85
N ARG A 159 -6.57 -7.68 19.13
CA ARG A 159 -5.44 -8.58 19.43
C ARG A 159 -4.67 -8.16 20.68
N ILE A 160 -4.50 -6.85 20.89
CA ILE A 160 -3.81 -6.30 22.07
C ILE A 160 -4.69 -6.48 23.34
N ASN A 161 -5.97 -6.21 23.21
CA ASN A 161 -6.93 -6.29 24.32
C ASN A 161 -8.23 -6.97 23.84
N PRO A 162 -8.38 -8.28 24.06
CA PRO A 162 -9.59 -9.01 23.68
C PRO A 162 -10.90 -8.44 24.24
N ALA A 163 -10.85 -7.76 25.39
CA ALA A 163 -12.01 -7.09 25.98
C ALA A 163 -12.50 -5.88 25.15
N TYR A 164 -11.66 -5.35 24.25
CA TYR A 164 -12.01 -4.26 23.35
C TYR A 164 -13.17 -4.62 22.41
N ILE A 165 -13.22 -5.86 21.94
CA ILE A 165 -14.27 -6.38 21.04
C ILE A 165 -15.64 -6.32 21.72
N VAL A 166 -15.71 -6.66 23.02
CA VAL A 166 -16.97 -6.75 23.74
C VAL A 166 -17.61 -5.37 23.91
N LYS A 167 -16.80 -4.32 24.11
CA LYS A 167 -17.29 -2.94 24.31
C LYS A 167 -17.69 -2.22 23.01
N ASN A 168 -17.08 -2.59 21.89
CA ASN A 168 -17.22 -1.88 20.63
C ASN A 168 -17.88 -2.72 19.53
N LYS A 169 -18.54 -3.84 19.88
CA LYS A 169 -19.33 -4.61 18.91
C LYS A 169 -20.40 -3.68 18.34
N PRO A 170 -20.42 -3.43 17.02
CA PRO A 170 -21.47 -2.62 16.44
C PRO A 170 -22.80 -3.29 16.79
N VAL A 171 -23.71 -2.50 17.41
CA VAL A 171 -25.06 -2.97 17.67
C VAL A 171 -25.64 -3.38 16.31
N SER A 172 -25.73 -4.69 16.09
CA SER A 172 -26.32 -5.21 14.85
C SER A 172 -27.65 -4.53 14.67
N ALA A 173 -27.82 -3.80 13.56
CA ALA A 173 -29.09 -3.18 13.22
C ALA A 173 -30.20 -4.22 13.39
N PRO A 174 -31.35 -3.88 14.00
CA PRO A 174 -32.39 -4.84 14.30
C PRO A 174 -32.73 -5.61 13.03
N SER A 175 -32.57 -6.93 13.10
CA SER A 175 -32.86 -7.85 12.01
C SER A 175 -34.25 -7.53 11.45
N ARG A 176 -34.27 -7.00 10.23
CA ARG A 176 -35.48 -6.65 9.51
C ARG A 176 -36.41 -7.87 9.52
N ALA A 177 -37.55 -7.73 10.15
CA ALA A 177 -38.56 -8.77 10.35
C ALA A 177 -38.70 -9.67 9.11
N LYS A 178 -38.67 -10.98 9.34
CA LYS A 178 -38.89 -12.01 8.33
C LYS A 178 -40.12 -11.67 7.53
N LYS A 179 -39.95 -11.22 6.27
CA LYS A 179 -41.04 -11.18 5.32
C LYS A 179 -41.50 -12.62 5.07
N HIS A 180 -42.78 -12.86 5.29
CA HIS A 180 -43.43 -14.13 4.98
C HIS A 180 -43.05 -14.62 3.58
N PRO A 181 -42.84 -15.93 3.39
CA PRO A 181 -42.54 -16.50 2.08
C PRO A 181 -43.73 -16.25 1.15
N ARG A 182 -43.49 -15.54 0.06
CA ARG A 182 -44.44 -15.44 -1.04
C ARG A 182 -44.57 -16.82 -1.69
N LYS A 183 -45.81 -17.28 -1.85
CA LYS A 183 -46.21 -18.48 -2.60
C LYS A 183 -45.53 -18.45 -3.97
N PRO A 184 -44.85 -19.53 -4.41
CA PRO A 184 -44.23 -19.56 -5.73
C PRO A 184 -45.24 -19.44 -6.85
N PRO A 185 -44.90 -18.72 -7.94
CA PRO A 185 -45.75 -18.69 -9.14
C PRO A 185 -45.76 -20.06 -9.82
N PRO A 186 -46.83 -20.39 -10.59
CA PRO A 186 -46.95 -21.66 -11.29
C PRO A 186 -45.84 -21.83 -12.35
N PRO A 187 -45.45 -23.08 -12.67
CA PRO A 187 -44.38 -23.37 -13.60
C PRO A 187 -44.71 -22.91 -15.01
N VAL A 188 -43.84 -22.08 -15.58
CA VAL A 188 -43.91 -21.68 -16.98
C VAL A 188 -43.25 -22.79 -17.81
N THR A 189 -44.03 -23.39 -18.71
CA THR A 189 -43.53 -24.40 -19.67
C THR A 189 -42.52 -23.76 -20.61
N PRO A 190 -41.30 -24.34 -20.79
CA PRO A 190 -40.34 -23.80 -21.73
C PRO A 190 -40.75 -24.11 -23.16
N SER A 191 -40.94 -23.04 -23.96
CA SER A 191 -41.06 -23.12 -25.41
C SER A 191 -39.68 -23.46 -25.99
N VAL A 192 -39.59 -24.62 -26.61
CA VAL A 192 -38.39 -25.14 -27.30
C VAL A 192 -38.27 -24.42 -28.63
N THR A 193 -37.27 -23.58 -28.78
CA THR A 193 -36.82 -23.06 -30.08
C THR A 193 -35.57 -23.84 -30.50
N PRO A 194 -35.51 -24.38 -31.74
CA PRO A 194 -34.35 -25.15 -32.17
C PRO A 194 -33.10 -24.27 -32.40
N PRO A 195 -31.88 -24.85 -32.27
CA PRO A 195 -30.66 -24.08 -32.39
C PRO A 195 -30.31 -23.76 -33.84
N ASP A 196 -30.12 -22.47 -34.11
CA ASP A 196 -29.49 -21.97 -35.33
C ASP A 196 -28.01 -22.35 -35.34
N THR A 197 -27.67 -23.11 -36.38
CA THR A 197 -26.32 -23.56 -36.68
C THR A 197 -25.47 -22.39 -37.22
N VAL A 198 -24.60 -21.81 -36.38
CA VAL A 198 -23.64 -20.84 -36.84
C VAL A 198 -22.38 -21.57 -37.29
N PRO A 199 -21.90 -21.36 -38.53
CA PRO A 199 -20.67 -21.97 -39.01
C PRO A 199 -19.44 -21.43 -38.31
N ARG A 200 -18.55 -22.36 -37.92
CA ARG A 200 -17.25 -22.13 -37.30
C ARG A 200 -16.29 -21.53 -38.33
N PRO A 201 -15.61 -20.41 -38.08
CA PRO A 201 -14.51 -19.95 -38.94
C PRO A 201 -13.28 -20.84 -38.79
N GLU A 202 -12.68 -21.15 -39.93
CA GLU A 202 -11.44 -21.93 -40.06
C GLU A 202 -10.23 -21.14 -39.47
N PRO A 203 -9.21 -21.85 -38.95
CA PRO A 203 -8.00 -21.22 -38.45
C PRO A 203 -7.08 -20.83 -39.60
N ASP A 204 -6.77 -19.52 -39.69
CA ASP A 204 -5.77 -19.00 -40.59
C ASP A 204 -4.37 -19.54 -40.26
N THR A 205 -3.84 -20.25 -41.19
CA THR A 205 -2.45 -20.73 -41.25
C THR A 205 -1.52 -19.54 -41.50
N PHE A 206 -0.87 -19.01 -40.46
CA PHE A 206 0.24 -18.09 -40.64
C PHE A 206 1.50 -18.86 -41.02
N THR A 207 1.82 -18.74 -42.30
CA THR A 207 3.05 -19.18 -42.93
C THR A 207 4.24 -18.42 -42.35
N ASN A 208 5.15 -19.18 -41.76
CA ASN A 208 6.48 -18.73 -41.34
C ASN A 208 7.34 -18.53 -42.58
N GLN A 209 7.65 -17.25 -42.92
CA GLN A 209 8.68 -16.90 -43.88
C GLN A 209 9.76 -16.07 -43.23
N GLN A 210 10.90 -16.74 -43.05
CA GLN A 210 12.29 -16.31 -43.12
C GLN A 210 12.53 -14.88 -43.63
N LEU A 211 13.41 -14.15 -42.95
CA LEU A 211 14.41 -13.31 -43.63
C LEU A 211 15.70 -13.25 -42.78
N LEU A 212 16.73 -13.59 -43.43
CA LEU A 212 18.15 -13.39 -43.42
C LEU A 212 18.67 -12.22 -42.59
#